data_6ee0ef101d83ca1be05c2e0d9eae2387
#
_entry.id   6ee0ef101d83ca1be05c2e0d9eae2387
#
_cell.length_a   1.000
_cell.length_b   1.000
_cell.length_c   1.000
_cell.angle_alpha   90.00
_cell.angle_beta   90.00
_cell.angle_gamma   90.00
#
_symmetry.space_group_name_H-M   'P 1'
#
loop_
_entity.id
_entity.type
_entity.pdbx_description
1 polymer ?
#
loop_
_entity_poly.entity_id
_entity_poly.type
_entity_poly.pdbx_seq_one_letter_code
_entity_poly.pdbx_strand_id
1 'polypeptide(L)'
;PRAGVTHRELAGQLGLAYESLERTYVAFGLRRPDADERVREEDMAILQVLSVLMGAGLAEDDVLRMARVWGESARRVAQYLPHYFHATIEEGFRRRGLGDNAAYESAVRDVGVRVGASGEDLLGWLFRRHSETYMTAHQIEHVETALEEAGRRLPAPQRPEAVAFADLSGYT
;
A
#
# COMPACT_ATOMS: atom_id res chain seq x y z
N PRO A 1 4.02 15.09 13.59
CA PRO A 1 3.12 16.08 14.21
C PRO A 1 1.68 15.56 14.28
N ARG A 2 0.85 16.09 15.18
CA ARG A 2 -0.57 15.77 15.27
C ARG A 2 -1.39 16.97 14.79
N ALA A 3 -2.43 16.71 14.00
CA ALA A 3 -3.35 17.73 13.53
C ALA A 3 -4.15 18.33 14.69
N GLY A 4 -4.74 19.51 14.46
CA GLY A 4 -5.60 20.19 15.43
C GLY A 4 -6.96 19.52 15.67
N VAL A 5 -7.30 18.46 14.91
CA VAL A 5 -8.60 17.77 14.90
C VAL A 5 -8.49 16.34 15.42
N THR A 6 -9.56 15.83 16.04
CA THR A 6 -9.70 14.43 16.44
C THR A 6 -10.22 13.59 15.27
N HIS A 7 -10.14 12.24 15.40
CA HIS A 7 -10.68 11.34 14.36
C HIS A 7 -12.21 11.53 14.19
N ARG A 8 -12.93 11.77 15.26
CA ARG A 8 -14.37 12.05 15.22
C ARG A 8 -14.69 13.35 14.49
N GLU A 9 -13.97 14.43 14.81
CA GLU A 9 -14.14 15.72 14.15
C GLU A 9 -13.80 15.65 12.67
N LEU A 10 -12.72 14.94 12.33
CA LEU A 10 -12.32 14.74 10.93
C LEU A 10 -13.36 13.93 10.17
N ALA A 11 -13.87 12.83 10.73
CA ALA A 11 -14.94 12.05 10.10
C ALA A 11 -16.15 12.97 9.77
N GLY A 12 -16.58 13.80 10.72
CA GLY A 12 -17.65 14.77 10.49
C GLY A 12 -17.33 15.80 9.40
N GLN A 13 -16.10 16.33 9.35
CA GLN A 13 -15.65 17.25 8.30
C GLN A 13 -15.65 16.60 6.91
N LEU A 14 -15.37 15.31 6.83
CA LEU A 14 -15.37 14.53 5.60
C LEU A 14 -16.75 14.01 5.20
N GLY A 15 -17.77 14.25 6.01
CA GLY A 15 -19.14 13.75 5.78
C GLY A 15 -19.26 12.23 6.00
N LEU A 16 -18.37 11.64 6.79
CA LEU A 16 -18.31 10.21 7.09
C LEU A 16 -18.81 9.93 8.51
N ALA A 17 -19.41 8.75 8.71
CA ALA A 17 -19.59 8.22 10.06
C ALA A 17 -18.19 7.85 10.63
N TYR A 18 -17.97 8.09 11.93
CA TYR A 18 -16.73 7.70 12.60
C TYR A 18 -16.43 6.20 12.45
N GLU A 19 -17.45 5.37 12.52
CA GLU A 19 -17.35 3.92 12.37
C GLU A 19 -16.84 3.50 10.96
N SER A 20 -17.14 4.27 9.93
CA SER A 20 -16.63 4.04 8.56
C SER A 20 -15.15 4.36 8.48
N LEU A 21 -14.72 5.47 9.10
CA LEU A 21 -13.32 5.83 9.24
C LEU A 21 -12.55 4.75 10.03
N GLU A 22 -13.08 4.31 11.15
CA GLU A 22 -12.51 3.25 11.98
C GLU A 22 -12.34 1.94 11.20
N ARG A 23 -13.39 1.49 10.48
CA ARG A 23 -13.32 0.29 9.62
C ARG A 23 -12.24 0.42 8.55
N THR A 24 -12.05 1.60 8.01
CA THR A 24 -11.02 1.85 6.99
C THR A 24 -9.62 1.71 7.55
N TYR A 25 -9.32 2.26 8.74
CA TYR A 25 -8.04 2.04 9.41
C TYR A 25 -7.75 0.54 9.62
N VAL A 26 -8.74 -0.20 10.11
CA VAL A 26 -8.63 -1.64 10.31
C VAL A 26 -8.43 -2.38 8.96
N ALA A 27 -9.11 -1.96 7.91
CA ALA A 27 -8.95 -2.51 6.57
C ALA A 27 -7.54 -2.30 6.01
N PHE A 28 -6.91 -1.15 6.28
CA PHE A 28 -5.50 -0.90 5.97
C PHE A 28 -4.52 -1.73 6.84
N GLY A 29 -5.01 -2.49 7.82
CA GLY A 29 -4.16 -3.23 8.77
C GLY A 29 -3.53 -2.33 9.82
N LEU A 30 -4.04 -1.13 10.00
CA LEU A 30 -3.60 -0.18 11.02
C LEU A 30 -4.36 -0.40 12.34
N ARG A 31 -3.80 0.15 13.42
CA ARG A 31 -4.46 0.14 14.70
C ARG A 31 -5.80 0.89 14.60
N ARG A 32 -6.83 0.34 15.24
CA ARG A 32 -8.11 1.04 15.43
C ARG A 32 -7.87 2.41 16.07
N PRO A 33 -8.28 3.52 15.44
CA PRO A 33 -8.10 4.85 16.01
C PRO A 33 -9.03 5.04 17.22
N ASP A 34 -8.60 5.86 18.16
CA ASP A 34 -9.48 6.37 19.20
C ASP A 34 -10.24 7.61 18.66
N ALA A 35 -11.52 7.70 18.92
CA ALA A 35 -12.38 8.78 18.43
C ALA A 35 -11.89 10.17 18.83
N ASP A 36 -11.40 10.28 20.06
CA ASP A 36 -10.99 11.54 20.69
C ASP A 36 -9.46 11.78 20.60
N GLU A 37 -8.71 10.81 20.04
CA GLU A 37 -7.28 10.97 19.71
C GLU A 37 -7.12 11.90 18.50
N ARG A 38 -6.13 12.81 18.59
CA ARG A 38 -5.79 13.70 17.47
C ARG A 38 -5.18 12.94 16.31
N VAL A 39 -5.67 13.22 15.12
CA VAL A 39 -5.16 12.65 13.86
C VAL A 39 -3.71 13.05 13.61
N ARG A 40 -2.93 12.20 12.98
CA ARG A 40 -1.60 12.58 12.47
C ARG A 40 -1.77 13.44 11.24
N GLU A 41 -0.93 14.45 11.08
CA GLU A 41 -0.98 15.33 9.90
C GLU A 41 -0.80 14.55 8.58
N GLU A 42 0.06 13.55 8.59
CA GLU A 42 0.30 12.66 7.44
C GLU A 42 -0.93 11.83 7.04
N ASP A 43 -1.81 11.49 7.99
CA ASP A 43 -3.02 10.71 7.73
C ASP A 43 -4.14 11.57 7.09
N MET A 44 -4.08 12.88 7.24
CA MET A 44 -5.12 13.79 6.75
C MET A 44 -5.38 13.66 5.24
N ALA A 45 -4.30 13.62 4.45
CA ALA A 45 -4.41 13.54 2.99
C ALA A 45 -5.04 12.21 2.53
N ILE A 46 -4.71 11.11 3.20
CA ILE A 46 -5.24 9.78 2.90
C ILE A 46 -6.72 9.71 3.20
N LEU A 47 -7.14 10.27 4.33
CA LEU A 47 -8.55 10.29 4.73
C LEU A 47 -9.41 11.17 3.80
N GLN A 48 -8.82 12.25 3.24
CA GLN A 48 -9.47 13.04 2.21
C GLN A 48 -9.73 12.24 0.93
N VAL A 49 -8.78 11.38 0.51
CA VAL A 49 -8.98 10.49 -0.66
C VAL A 49 -10.17 9.56 -0.44
N LEU A 50 -10.34 9.01 0.76
CA LEU A 50 -11.49 8.15 1.09
C LEU A 50 -12.82 8.91 0.95
N SER A 51 -12.89 10.14 1.44
CA SER A 51 -14.07 10.99 1.28
C SER A 51 -14.40 11.23 -0.19
N VAL A 52 -13.39 11.49 -1.03
CA VAL A 52 -13.58 11.66 -2.48
C VAL A 52 -14.13 10.38 -3.13
N LEU A 53 -13.59 9.21 -2.80
CA LEU A 53 -14.04 7.93 -3.35
C LEU A 53 -15.49 7.63 -2.96
N MET A 54 -15.85 7.83 -1.69
CA MET A 54 -17.23 7.65 -1.23
C MET A 54 -18.17 8.69 -1.84
N GLY A 55 -17.73 9.93 -1.95
CA GLY A 55 -18.47 11.01 -2.62
C GLY A 55 -18.69 10.77 -4.12
N ALA A 56 -17.83 10.02 -4.77
CA ALA A 56 -17.96 9.57 -6.16
C ALA A 56 -18.96 8.39 -6.32
N GLY A 57 -19.59 7.94 -5.23
CA GLY A 57 -20.61 6.89 -5.25
C GLY A 57 -20.07 5.46 -5.13
N LEU A 58 -18.80 5.28 -4.76
CA LEU A 58 -18.30 3.95 -4.44
C LEU A 58 -18.99 3.43 -3.17
N ALA A 59 -19.42 2.17 -3.21
CA ALA A 59 -19.95 1.52 -2.01
C ALA A 59 -18.83 1.36 -0.96
N GLU A 60 -19.16 1.51 0.31
CA GLU A 60 -18.20 1.38 1.42
C GLU A 60 -17.45 0.05 1.36
N ASP A 61 -18.13 -1.04 1.04
CA ASP A 61 -17.49 -2.38 0.91
C ASP A 61 -16.42 -2.43 -0.16
N ASP A 62 -16.57 -1.69 -1.27
CA ASP A 62 -15.56 -1.60 -2.33
C ASP A 62 -14.33 -0.83 -1.85
N VAL A 63 -14.55 0.28 -1.15
CA VAL A 63 -13.48 1.06 -0.52
C VAL A 63 -12.71 0.21 0.50
N LEU A 64 -13.43 -0.55 1.34
CA LEU A 64 -12.81 -1.44 2.32
C LEU A 64 -12.03 -2.60 1.67
N ARG A 65 -12.52 -3.15 0.55
CA ARG A 65 -11.77 -4.17 -0.22
C ARG A 65 -10.46 -3.60 -0.77
N MET A 66 -10.52 -2.42 -1.37
CA MET A 66 -9.33 -1.72 -1.87
C MET A 66 -8.34 -1.42 -0.74
N ALA A 67 -8.82 -0.92 0.39
CA ALA A 67 -8.00 -0.63 1.57
C ALA A 67 -7.26 -1.88 2.08
N ARG A 68 -7.92 -3.06 2.10
CA ARG A 68 -7.28 -4.33 2.49
C ARG A 68 -6.14 -4.71 1.54
N VAL A 69 -6.35 -4.61 0.23
CA VAL A 69 -5.31 -4.94 -0.75
C VAL A 69 -4.09 -4.02 -0.59
N TRP A 70 -4.32 -2.73 -0.44
CA TRP A 70 -3.23 -1.75 -0.29
C TRP A 70 -2.52 -1.92 1.05
N GLY A 71 -3.28 -2.06 2.13
CA GLY A 71 -2.73 -2.25 3.48
C GLY A 71 -1.90 -3.52 3.59
N GLU A 72 -2.39 -4.64 3.05
CA GLU A 72 -1.66 -5.90 3.05
C GLU A 72 -0.37 -5.82 2.21
N SER A 73 -0.42 -5.17 1.04
CA SER A 73 0.76 -4.99 0.19
C SER A 73 1.82 -4.13 0.88
N ALA A 74 1.42 -3.01 1.47
CA ALA A 74 2.31 -2.13 2.22
C ALA A 74 2.89 -2.83 3.46
N ARG A 75 2.07 -3.57 4.20
CA ARG A 75 2.49 -4.33 5.38
C ARG A 75 3.55 -5.38 5.01
N ARG A 76 3.38 -6.12 3.90
CA ARG A 76 4.38 -7.10 3.43
C ARG A 76 5.72 -6.45 3.16
N VAL A 77 5.73 -5.32 2.45
CA VAL A 77 6.96 -4.57 2.18
C VAL A 77 7.59 -4.10 3.50
N ALA A 78 6.80 -3.47 4.37
CA ALA A 78 7.29 -2.95 5.65
C ALA A 78 7.87 -4.04 6.57
N GLN A 79 7.28 -5.23 6.59
CA GLN A 79 7.78 -6.37 7.37
C GLN A 79 9.08 -6.96 6.80
N TYR A 80 9.26 -6.91 5.48
CA TYR A 80 10.44 -7.44 4.82
C TYR A 80 11.68 -6.57 5.05
N LEU A 81 11.52 -5.26 5.12
CA LEU A 81 12.65 -4.32 5.24
C LEU A 81 13.57 -4.58 6.44
N PRO A 82 13.08 -4.73 7.69
CA PRO A 82 13.96 -5.04 8.83
C PRO A 82 14.67 -6.37 8.68
N HIS A 83 13.97 -7.39 8.17
CA HIS A 83 14.57 -8.70 7.95
C HIS A 83 15.72 -8.64 6.94
N TYR A 84 15.50 -7.97 5.81
CA TYR A 84 16.53 -7.76 4.81
C TYR A 84 17.72 -6.96 5.36
N PHE A 85 17.45 -5.93 6.15
CA PHE A 85 18.48 -5.11 6.80
C PHE A 85 19.40 -5.98 7.67
N HIS A 86 18.83 -6.78 8.57
CA HIS A 86 19.59 -7.68 9.44
C HIS A 86 20.33 -8.77 8.66
N ALA A 87 19.63 -9.49 7.79
CA ALA A 87 20.19 -10.65 7.12
C ALA A 87 21.25 -10.29 6.07
N THR A 88 21.24 -9.09 5.53
CA THR A 88 22.11 -8.71 4.41
C THR A 88 23.09 -7.60 4.79
N ILE A 89 22.57 -6.48 5.31
CA ILE A 89 23.41 -5.30 5.54
C ILE A 89 24.22 -5.47 6.82
N GLU A 90 23.57 -5.74 7.92
CA GLU A 90 24.23 -5.91 9.23
C GLU A 90 25.20 -7.11 9.18
N GLU A 91 24.79 -8.24 8.60
CA GLU A 91 25.63 -9.41 8.41
C GLU A 91 26.86 -9.11 7.52
N GLY A 92 26.73 -8.23 6.54
CA GLY A 92 27.85 -7.73 5.74
C GLY A 92 28.91 -7.00 6.59
N PHE A 93 28.51 -6.29 7.65
CA PHE A 93 29.43 -5.65 8.59
C PHE A 93 30.07 -6.66 9.56
N ARG A 94 29.32 -7.68 10.03
CA ARG A 94 29.88 -8.78 10.85
C ARG A 94 30.95 -9.55 10.11
N ARG A 95 30.72 -9.87 8.84
CA ARG A 95 31.74 -10.57 8.00
C ARG A 95 33.02 -9.75 7.80
N ARG A 96 32.97 -8.44 7.97
CA ARG A 96 34.16 -7.57 8.00
C ARG A 96 34.83 -7.50 9.35
N GLY A 97 34.39 -8.29 10.35
CA GLY A 97 35.01 -8.44 11.65
C GLY A 97 34.48 -7.50 12.74
N LEU A 98 33.34 -6.81 12.50
CA LEU A 98 32.71 -6.01 13.53
C LEU A 98 31.90 -6.89 14.49
N GLY A 99 31.97 -6.61 15.80
CA GLY A 99 31.06 -7.22 16.77
C GLY A 99 29.62 -6.75 16.56
N ASP A 100 28.66 -7.49 17.13
CA ASP A 100 27.21 -7.31 16.86
C ASP A 100 26.73 -5.86 16.98
N ASN A 101 27.01 -5.19 18.10
CA ASN A 101 26.60 -3.80 18.32
C ASN A 101 27.25 -2.84 17.31
N ALA A 102 28.55 -2.99 17.05
CA ALA A 102 29.28 -2.16 16.10
C ALA A 102 28.82 -2.41 14.65
N ALA A 103 28.47 -3.64 14.31
CA ALA A 103 27.90 -4.01 13.02
C ALA A 103 26.53 -3.33 12.81
N TYR A 104 25.66 -3.40 13.80
CA TYR A 104 24.35 -2.75 13.76
C TYR A 104 24.48 -1.22 13.65
N GLU A 105 25.28 -0.57 14.52
CA GLU A 105 25.48 0.88 14.49
C GLU A 105 26.06 1.35 13.14
N SER A 106 27.01 0.62 12.58
CA SER A 106 27.59 0.93 11.28
C SER A 106 26.59 0.71 10.15
N ALA A 107 25.79 -0.35 10.20
CA ALA A 107 24.73 -0.61 9.24
C ALA A 107 23.67 0.50 9.25
N VAL A 108 23.22 0.94 10.41
CA VAL A 108 22.26 2.04 10.55
C VAL A 108 22.84 3.34 10.03
N ARG A 109 24.05 3.72 10.46
CA ARG A 109 24.68 4.98 10.08
C ARG A 109 25.00 5.07 8.59
N ASP A 110 25.61 4.01 8.04
CA ASP A 110 26.20 4.06 6.70
C ASP A 110 25.20 3.72 5.60
N VAL A 111 24.16 2.92 5.93
CA VAL A 111 23.15 2.44 4.98
C VAL A 111 21.73 2.80 5.41
N GLY A 112 21.35 2.50 6.66
CA GLY A 112 19.99 2.63 7.16
C GLY A 112 19.40 4.02 6.98
N VAL A 113 20.14 5.06 7.33
CA VAL A 113 19.70 6.46 7.19
C VAL A 113 19.49 6.83 5.72
N ARG A 114 20.40 6.41 4.85
CA ARG A 114 20.33 6.72 3.40
C ARG A 114 19.23 5.95 2.69
N VAL A 115 19.09 4.66 2.99
CA VAL A 115 18.03 3.80 2.41
C VAL A 115 16.68 4.18 2.97
N GLY A 116 16.56 4.50 4.25
CA GLY A 116 15.31 4.94 4.87
C GLY A 116 14.74 6.18 4.19
N ALA A 117 15.57 7.19 3.97
CA ALA A 117 15.15 8.42 3.28
C ALA A 117 14.75 8.19 1.80
N SER A 118 15.36 7.20 1.13
CA SER A 118 15.07 6.89 -0.28
C SER A 118 14.04 5.78 -0.48
N GLY A 119 13.69 5.06 0.59
CA GLY A 119 12.81 3.88 0.50
C GLY A 119 11.39 4.24 0.09
N GLU A 120 10.86 5.33 0.62
CA GLU A 120 9.52 5.84 0.27
C GLU A 120 9.49 6.32 -1.18
N ASP A 121 10.51 7.04 -1.63
CA ASP A 121 10.63 7.49 -3.02
C ASP A 121 10.71 6.31 -3.99
N LEU A 122 11.49 5.28 -3.65
CA LEU A 122 11.59 4.05 -4.43
C LEU A 122 10.24 3.34 -4.54
N LEU A 123 9.53 3.18 -3.43
CA LEU A 123 8.20 2.54 -3.42
C LEU A 123 7.19 3.36 -4.23
N GLY A 124 7.20 4.68 -4.09
CA GLY A 124 6.36 5.58 -4.88
C GLY A 124 6.69 5.50 -6.38
N TRP A 125 7.96 5.41 -6.73
CA TRP A 125 8.40 5.23 -8.12
C TRP A 125 7.96 3.87 -8.68
N LEU A 126 8.17 2.77 -7.95
CA LEU A 126 7.73 1.43 -8.36
C LEU A 126 6.21 1.38 -8.54
N PHE A 127 5.45 1.93 -7.60
CA PHE A 127 4.00 2.00 -7.70
C PHE A 127 3.55 2.73 -8.96
N ARG A 128 4.12 3.91 -9.26
CA ARG A 128 3.81 4.66 -10.48
C ARG A 128 4.13 3.84 -11.73
N ARG A 129 5.29 3.20 -11.80
CA ARG A 129 5.69 2.39 -12.98
C ARG A 129 4.76 1.21 -13.21
N HIS A 130 4.39 0.49 -12.17
CA HIS A 130 3.43 -0.61 -12.27
C HIS A 130 2.03 -0.08 -12.65
N SER A 131 1.58 1.01 -12.02
CA SER A 131 0.29 1.61 -12.33
C SER A 131 0.20 2.06 -13.79
N GLU A 132 1.24 2.72 -14.34
CA GLU A 132 1.31 3.08 -15.77
C GLU A 132 1.13 1.86 -16.67
N THR A 133 1.81 0.76 -16.36
CA THR A 133 1.74 -0.48 -17.15
C THR A 133 0.33 -1.07 -17.15
N TYR A 134 -0.28 -1.21 -15.97
CA TYR A 134 -1.61 -1.82 -15.85
C TYR A 134 -2.72 -0.90 -16.35
N MET A 135 -2.62 0.41 -16.12
CA MET A 135 -3.61 1.38 -16.65
C MET A 135 -3.57 1.44 -18.16
N THR A 136 -2.38 1.39 -18.77
CA THR A 136 -2.25 1.36 -20.24
C THR A 136 -2.87 0.08 -20.81
N ALA A 137 -2.60 -1.08 -20.21
CA ALA A 137 -3.21 -2.34 -20.64
C ALA A 137 -4.74 -2.30 -20.53
N HIS A 138 -5.26 -1.78 -19.43
CA HIS A 138 -6.71 -1.64 -19.22
C HIS A 138 -7.36 -0.68 -20.23
N GLN A 139 -6.71 0.45 -20.54
CA GLN A 139 -7.21 1.38 -21.57
C GLN A 139 -7.25 0.74 -22.96
N ILE A 140 -6.22 -0.05 -23.31
CA ILE A 140 -6.19 -0.79 -24.58
C ILE A 140 -7.37 -1.77 -24.63
N GLU A 141 -7.61 -2.54 -23.57
CA GLU A 141 -8.72 -3.49 -23.48
C GLU A 141 -10.07 -2.79 -23.65
N HIS A 142 -10.29 -1.65 -23.01
CA HIS A 142 -11.51 -0.85 -23.20
C HIS A 142 -11.71 -0.38 -24.64
N VAL A 143 -10.64 0.09 -25.29
CA VAL A 143 -10.70 0.52 -26.70
C VAL A 143 -10.98 -0.68 -27.60
N GLU A 144 -10.37 -1.83 -27.35
CA GLU A 144 -10.61 -3.05 -28.10
C GLU A 144 -12.06 -3.50 -27.96
N THR A 145 -12.62 -3.53 -26.77
CA THR A 145 -14.02 -3.86 -26.49
C THR A 145 -14.96 -2.90 -27.23
N ALA A 146 -14.72 -1.60 -27.16
CA ALA A 146 -15.52 -0.61 -27.87
C ALA A 146 -15.47 -0.79 -29.41
N LEU A 147 -14.32 -1.19 -29.97
CA LEU A 147 -14.17 -1.48 -31.38
C LEU A 147 -14.91 -2.77 -31.78
N GLU A 148 -14.91 -3.78 -30.95
CA GLU A 148 -15.68 -5.02 -31.14
C GLU A 148 -17.20 -4.74 -31.15
N GLU A 149 -17.68 -3.99 -30.16
CA GLU A 149 -19.08 -3.56 -30.06
C GLU A 149 -19.52 -2.73 -31.29
N ALA A 150 -18.62 -1.89 -31.82
CA ALA A 150 -18.84 -1.12 -33.03
C ALA A 150 -18.72 -1.95 -34.32
N GLY A 151 -18.47 -3.27 -34.27
CA GLY A 151 -18.27 -4.16 -35.41
C GLY A 151 -17.01 -3.85 -36.22
N ARG A 152 -16.05 -3.14 -35.68
CA ARG A 152 -14.81 -2.73 -36.36
C ARG A 152 -13.63 -3.66 -36.07
N ARG A 153 -13.79 -4.60 -35.16
CA ARG A 153 -12.80 -5.62 -34.80
C ARG A 153 -13.52 -6.95 -34.55
N LEU A 154 -12.90 -8.05 -34.95
CA LEU A 154 -13.37 -9.38 -34.55
C LEU A 154 -13.02 -9.63 -33.09
N PRO A 155 -13.92 -10.27 -32.31
CA PRO A 155 -13.63 -10.65 -30.95
C PRO A 155 -12.34 -11.46 -30.87
N ALA A 156 -11.47 -11.10 -29.94
CA ALA A 156 -10.29 -11.92 -29.67
C ALA A 156 -10.75 -13.29 -29.12
N PRO A 157 -10.07 -14.40 -29.48
CA PRO A 157 -10.40 -15.69 -28.92
C PRO A 157 -10.22 -15.60 -27.40
N GLN A 158 -11.29 -15.89 -26.64
CA GLN A 158 -11.25 -15.90 -25.19
C GLN A 158 -10.17 -16.88 -24.73
N ARG A 159 -9.09 -16.38 -24.19
CA ARG A 159 -8.10 -17.19 -23.50
C ARG A 159 -8.61 -17.41 -22.09
N PRO A 160 -8.84 -18.65 -21.64
CA PRO A 160 -9.22 -18.89 -20.26
C PRO A 160 -8.08 -18.38 -19.34
N GLU A 161 -8.40 -17.46 -18.46
CA GLU A 161 -7.47 -17.07 -17.40
C GLU A 161 -7.32 -18.25 -16.44
N ALA A 162 -6.11 -18.81 -16.38
CA ALA A 162 -5.78 -19.83 -15.39
C ALA A 162 -5.17 -19.16 -14.17
N VAL A 163 -5.89 -19.16 -13.05
CA VAL A 163 -5.38 -18.73 -11.76
C VAL A 163 -4.92 -19.97 -11.00
N ALA A 164 -3.61 -20.11 -10.79
CA ALA A 164 -3.02 -21.16 -9.97
C ALA A 164 -2.68 -20.62 -8.57
N PHE A 165 -3.22 -21.24 -7.53
CA PHE A 165 -2.79 -21.04 -6.16
C PHE A 165 -1.86 -22.18 -5.79
N ALA A 166 -0.59 -21.90 -5.50
CA ALA A 166 0.35 -22.87 -4.95
C ALA A 166 0.48 -22.59 -3.44
N ASP A 167 -0.04 -23.48 -2.61
CA ASP A 167 0.21 -23.49 -1.17
C ASP A 167 1.42 -24.40 -0.91
N LEU A 168 2.50 -23.81 -0.37
CA LEU A 168 3.70 -24.52 0.08
C LEU A 168 3.55 -24.89 1.57
N SER A 169 2.43 -25.48 1.96
CA SER A 169 2.25 -26.02 3.30
C SER A 169 3.22 -27.18 3.50
N GLY A 170 4.19 -27.01 4.38
CA GLY A 170 5.13 -28.06 4.77
C GLY A 170 6.62 -27.78 4.49
N TYR A 171 6.99 -26.55 4.19
CA TYR A 171 8.39 -26.15 4.18
C TYR A 171 8.82 -25.82 5.62
N THR A 172 9.33 -26.82 6.32
CA THR A 172 10.09 -26.70 7.58
C THR A 172 11.59 -26.61 7.27
#